data_879ab4f01c5dbb09b0cf78cf177d042a
#
_entry.id   879ab4f01c5dbb09b0cf78cf177d042a
#
_cell.length_a   1.000
_cell.length_b   1.000
_cell.length_c   1.000
_cell.angle_alpha   90.00
_cell.angle_beta   90.00
_cell.angle_gamma   90.00
#
_symmetry.space_group_name_H-M   'P 1'
#
loop_
_entity.id
_entity.type
_entity.pdbx_description
1 polymer ?
#
loop_
_entity_poly.entity_id
_entity_poly.type
_entity_poly.pdbx_seq_one_letter_code
_entity_poly.pdbx_strand_id
1 'polypeptide(L)'
;MRSRGSLAGILLTALAVAALPARSQQNQIHVTLHPVEGFGAFPPFVHVSVPGENGGVWQKAQAEVRGVPVDIHGFSLRYLNMQMDQFIYQSYREGLIDPALGRSLIAGRSIDTSKLSVKHVDQDIPIVAGFDGDGNTVYVVDTKDDHSFWGKDRIVVRPVNADEMTDAQLDSLNGLIERPYAIYEYFDGTKVHEIGATLRLWPYVRIPAADREALRGKIVFGVSVYEHRRGRFSAGGRDWAVAVSNGFFSGVYGGREDAFKIYPLGDTARGGPVPAPLFAAGDRVAIGDSLFGIDRISIDGSILTFSVSHAPPGGEGIASGARAPAFRGRSAAGDTLTLEGQRGKYLLLVFWRPGSPEGEAVIPYVNDVSRVWGKGNLSVIGVPVAAGQVSSGMTAERGIAWTQMPVPDTARILRDYSVLGYPTIYLIDPAGRIAANEGLSRYGLSRRLVEALGDTAALAALPGTGNMEFRYAVGSDREVAVAGDFTQWRPLPLYWSGGTFVRRVSIPPGRHLYRFLVNGEWASDPGNDQTEKDTLGQVDNVLVVH
;
A
#
# COMPACT_ATOMS: atom_id res chain seq x y z
N MET A 1 78.23 -18.31 54.93
CA MET A 1 78.22 -16.83 55.01
C MET A 1 77.08 -16.29 54.16
N ARG A 2 76.14 -15.74 54.77
CA ARG A 2 75.24 -14.63 54.45
C ARG A 2 75.10 -14.23 52.95
N SER A 3 73.89 -14.31 52.39
CA SER A 3 73.32 -13.15 51.71
C SER A 3 71.83 -13.25 51.48
N ARG A 4 71.26 -12.15 51.49
CA ARG A 4 69.88 -11.75 51.65
C ARG A 4 69.00 -12.06 50.48
N GLY A 5 67.78 -12.46 50.76
CA GLY A 5 66.69 -12.56 49.84
C GLY A 5 66.09 -11.19 49.43
N SER A 6 65.51 -11.14 48.26
CA SER A 6 64.64 -10.07 47.82
C SER A 6 63.32 -10.65 47.41
N LEU A 7 62.26 -10.28 48.14
CA LEU A 7 60.89 -10.59 47.77
C LEU A 7 60.49 -9.63 46.63
N ALA A 8 60.16 -10.18 45.48
CA ALA A 8 59.47 -9.47 44.44
C ALA A 8 57.95 -9.70 44.58
N GLY A 9 57.24 -8.64 44.97
CA GLY A 9 55.78 -8.65 45.04
C GLY A 9 55.15 -8.74 43.65
N ILE A 10 54.30 -9.73 43.45
CA ILE A 10 53.48 -9.86 42.29
C ILE A 10 52.23 -9.00 42.53
N LEU A 11 52.10 -7.90 41.80
CA LEU A 11 50.89 -7.09 41.70
C LEU A 11 49.92 -7.84 40.77
N LEU A 12 48.87 -8.43 41.35
CA LEU A 12 47.72 -8.92 40.61
C LEU A 12 46.85 -7.72 40.20
N THR A 13 46.96 -7.28 38.95
CA THR A 13 45.98 -6.37 38.36
C THR A 13 44.72 -7.19 38.03
N ALA A 14 43.66 -7.01 38.81
CA ALA A 14 42.34 -7.51 38.47
C ALA A 14 41.80 -6.75 37.28
N LEU A 15 41.80 -7.38 36.09
CA LEU A 15 41.02 -6.89 34.94
C LEU A 15 39.54 -7.01 35.30
N ALA A 16 38.92 -5.87 35.58
CA ALA A 16 37.44 -5.80 35.59
C ALA A 16 36.93 -6.00 34.15
N VAL A 17 36.51 -7.19 33.86
CA VAL A 17 35.72 -7.46 32.65
C VAL A 17 34.38 -6.77 32.85
N ALA A 18 34.25 -5.57 32.26
CA ALA A 18 32.96 -4.91 32.14
C ALA A 18 32.03 -5.86 31.36
N ALA A 19 31.08 -6.45 32.05
CA ALA A 19 30.00 -7.20 31.38
C ALA A 19 29.26 -6.23 30.48
N LEU A 20 29.42 -6.39 29.18
CA LEU A 20 28.56 -5.74 28.19
C LEU A 20 27.11 -6.11 28.56
N PRO A 21 26.19 -5.13 28.54
CA PRO A 21 24.80 -5.43 28.83
C PRO A 21 24.35 -6.52 27.84
N ALA A 22 23.80 -7.61 28.37
CA ALA A 22 23.23 -8.67 27.57
C ALA A 22 22.28 -8.02 26.56
N ARG A 23 22.60 -8.13 25.26
CA ARG A 23 21.64 -7.82 24.20
C ARG A 23 20.40 -8.65 24.55
N SER A 24 19.30 -7.98 24.82
CA SER A 24 18.00 -8.65 24.95
C SER A 24 17.88 -9.58 23.75
N GLN A 25 17.75 -10.89 23.98
CA GLN A 25 17.42 -11.83 22.92
C GLN A 25 16.09 -11.36 22.35
N GLN A 26 16.14 -10.67 21.23
CA GLN A 26 14.94 -10.38 20.44
C GLN A 26 14.43 -11.75 19.99
N ASN A 27 13.29 -12.17 20.53
CA ASN A 27 12.62 -13.36 20.06
C ASN A 27 12.27 -13.13 18.60
N GLN A 28 12.79 -13.95 17.72
CA GLN A 28 12.41 -13.94 16.31
C GLN A 28 11.41 -15.05 16.05
N ILE A 29 10.42 -14.74 15.23
CA ILE A 29 9.55 -15.75 14.64
C ILE A 29 9.72 -15.75 13.13
N HIS A 30 9.68 -16.94 12.57
CA HIS A 30 9.74 -17.15 11.13
C HIS A 30 8.38 -17.64 10.66
N VAL A 31 7.82 -16.94 9.69
CA VAL A 31 6.53 -17.30 9.08
C VAL A 31 6.80 -17.83 7.69
N THR A 32 6.44 -19.09 7.45
CA THR A 32 6.48 -19.66 6.10
C THR A 32 5.40 -19.03 5.25
N LEU A 33 5.79 -18.53 4.09
CA LEU A 33 4.90 -17.96 3.10
C LEU A 33 4.81 -18.89 1.89
N HIS A 34 3.63 -18.96 1.31
CA HIS A 34 3.37 -19.73 0.09
C HIS A 34 2.90 -18.79 -1.03
N PRO A 35 3.27 -19.08 -2.29
CA PRO A 35 2.73 -18.34 -3.43
C PRO A 35 1.22 -18.61 -3.55
N VAL A 36 0.47 -17.57 -3.82
CA VAL A 36 -0.97 -17.62 -4.06
C VAL A 36 -1.25 -16.80 -5.30
N GLU A 37 -1.90 -17.42 -6.29
CA GLU A 37 -2.31 -16.75 -7.50
C GLU A 37 -3.29 -15.61 -7.20
N GLY A 38 -3.12 -14.48 -7.88
CA GLY A 38 -3.93 -13.28 -7.70
C GLY A 38 -3.27 -12.21 -6.86
N PHE A 39 -3.87 -11.01 -6.91
CA PHE A 39 -3.37 -9.86 -6.15
C PHE A 39 -3.70 -9.94 -4.65
N GLY A 40 -4.60 -10.84 -4.26
CA GLY A 40 -4.98 -11.04 -2.86
C GLY A 40 -5.52 -9.78 -2.20
N ALA A 41 -4.88 -9.37 -1.13
CA ALA A 41 -5.24 -8.19 -0.33
C ALA A 41 -4.80 -6.85 -0.96
N PHE A 42 -4.09 -6.87 -2.10
CA PHE A 42 -3.47 -5.69 -2.71
C PHE A 42 -4.24 -5.28 -3.97
N PRO A 43 -4.23 -3.99 -4.32
CA PRO A 43 -4.69 -3.55 -5.63
C PRO A 43 -3.75 -4.09 -6.72
N PRO A 44 -4.25 -4.31 -7.95
CA PRO A 44 -3.38 -4.66 -9.06
C PRO A 44 -2.40 -3.53 -9.34
N PHE A 45 -1.12 -3.87 -9.46
CA PHE A 45 -0.13 -2.98 -10.02
C PHE A 45 0.13 -3.37 -11.47
N VAL A 46 -0.15 -2.48 -12.40
CA VAL A 46 -0.04 -2.73 -13.84
C VAL A 46 1.08 -1.86 -14.41
N HIS A 47 2.12 -2.50 -14.92
CA HIS A 47 3.12 -1.81 -15.73
C HIS A 47 2.63 -1.72 -17.17
N VAL A 48 2.39 -0.49 -17.64
CA VAL A 48 1.96 -0.27 -19.04
C VAL A 48 3.19 -0.18 -19.94
N SER A 49 3.30 -1.11 -20.87
CA SER A 49 4.38 -1.14 -21.87
C SER A 49 3.98 -0.36 -23.12
N VAL A 50 4.72 0.71 -23.40
CA VAL A 50 4.52 1.56 -24.58
C VAL A 50 5.57 1.26 -25.63
N PRO A 51 5.21 1.17 -26.93
CA PRO A 51 6.17 0.98 -28.00
C PRO A 51 7.20 2.10 -28.07
N GLY A 52 8.47 1.73 -28.07
CA GLY A 52 9.59 2.67 -28.17
C GLY A 52 10.20 3.09 -26.84
N GLU A 53 9.61 2.77 -25.69
CA GLU A 53 10.24 3.01 -24.38
C GLU A 53 11.57 2.27 -24.22
N ASN A 54 11.68 1.08 -24.82
CA ASN A 54 12.91 0.28 -24.81
C ASN A 54 13.79 0.52 -26.05
N GLY A 55 13.43 1.46 -26.94
CA GLY A 55 14.20 1.81 -28.13
C GLY A 55 15.42 2.69 -27.81
N GLY A 56 16.45 2.58 -28.62
CA GLY A 56 17.63 3.45 -28.59
C GLY A 56 18.63 3.13 -27.49
N VAL A 57 18.42 3.67 -26.30
CA VAL A 57 19.43 3.61 -25.22
C VAL A 57 19.66 2.19 -24.71
N TRP A 58 18.58 1.38 -24.65
CA TRP A 58 18.61 0.01 -24.13
C TRP A 58 18.75 -1.07 -25.19
N GLN A 59 18.75 -0.71 -26.47
CA GLN A 59 18.73 -1.68 -27.58
C GLN A 59 19.86 -2.71 -27.51
N LYS A 60 21.06 -2.28 -27.10
CA LYS A 60 22.22 -3.16 -26.96
C LYS A 60 22.20 -4.01 -25.69
N ALA A 61 21.41 -3.59 -24.71
CA ALA A 61 21.28 -4.28 -23.42
C ALA A 61 20.17 -5.34 -23.42
N GLN A 62 19.36 -5.38 -24.49
CA GLN A 62 18.29 -6.36 -24.64
C GLN A 62 18.84 -7.65 -25.23
N ALA A 63 18.37 -8.77 -24.70
CA ALA A 63 18.76 -10.08 -25.21
C ALA A 63 18.34 -10.29 -26.67
N GLU A 64 19.18 -10.97 -27.43
CA GLU A 64 18.82 -11.41 -28.79
C GLU A 64 17.83 -12.58 -28.71
N VAL A 65 16.68 -12.45 -29.35
CA VAL A 65 15.64 -13.47 -29.36
C VAL A 65 15.57 -14.21 -30.69
N ARG A 66 15.08 -15.45 -30.66
CA ARG A 66 14.92 -16.32 -31.83
C ARG A 66 13.47 -16.82 -31.95
N GLY A 67 13.10 -17.25 -33.15
CA GLY A 67 11.84 -17.96 -33.37
C GLY A 67 10.60 -17.07 -33.29
N VAL A 68 10.71 -15.77 -33.56
CA VAL A 68 9.55 -14.91 -33.72
C VAL A 68 8.64 -15.51 -34.81
N PRO A 69 7.35 -15.78 -34.54
CA PRO A 69 6.47 -16.42 -35.51
C PRO A 69 6.29 -15.56 -36.75
N VAL A 70 6.48 -16.16 -37.94
CA VAL A 70 6.48 -15.45 -39.23
C VAL A 70 5.10 -14.94 -39.66
N ASP A 71 4.05 -15.48 -39.07
CA ASP A 71 2.65 -15.11 -39.30
C ASP A 71 2.15 -13.99 -38.35
N ILE A 72 3.01 -13.49 -37.49
CA ILE A 72 2.73 -12.30 -36.65
C ILE A 72 3.28 -11.07 -37.36
N HIS A 73 2.38 -10.16 -37.75
CA HIS A 73 2.70 -8.96 -38.51
C HIS A 73 2.75 -7.73 -37.61
N GLY A 74 3.56 -6.72 -38.01
CA GLY A 74 3.66 -5.46 -37.27
C GLY A 74 4.09 -5.64 -35.81
N PHE A 75 4.86 -6.68 -35.53
CA PHE A 75 5.23 -7.02 -34.17
C PHE A 75 6.26 -6.05 -33.57
N SER A 76 6.27 -6.01 -32.27
CA SER A 76 7.27 -5.34 -31.46
C SER A 76 7.72 -6.27 -30.32
N LEU A 77 9.00 -6.22 -30.02
CA LEU A 77 9.57 -6.89 -28.85
C LEU A 77 9.47 -5.99 -27.63
N ARG A 78 9.15 -6.59 -26.52
CA ARG A 78 9.15 -5.97 -25.19
C ARG A 78 9.94 -6.85 -24.25
N TYR A 79 10.53 -6.24 -23.24
CA TYR A 79 11.31 -6.94 -22.22
C TYR A 79 10.82 -6.51 -20.85
N LEU A 80 10.37 -7.46 -20.07
CA LEU A 80 9.98 -7.24 -18.70
C LEU A 80 11.19 -7.50 -17.81
N ASN A 81 11.80 -6.43 -17.30
CA ASN A 81 12.98 -6.52 -16.46
C ASN A 81 12.57 -6.79 -15.01
N MET A 82 12.84 -8.01 -14.53
CA MET A 82 12.40 -8.48 -13.22
C MET A 82 13.30 -7.99 -12.08
N GLN A 83 14.56 -7.65 -12.35
CA GLN A 83 15.51 -7.11 -11.38
C GLN A 83 16.19 -5.84 -11.95
N MET A 84 15.45 -4.74 -11.99
CA MET A 84 15.83 -3.50 -12.67
C MET A 84 17.19 -2.94 -12.24
N ASP A 85 17.52 -3.00 -10.93
CA ASP A 85 18.81 -2.49 -10.44
C ASP A 85 19.99 -3.33 -10.96
N GLN A 86 19.80 -4.65 -11.05
CA GLN A 86 20.77 -5.55 -11.67
C GLN A 86 20.89 -5.28 -13.17
N PHE A 87 19.80 -5.09 -13.88
CA PHE A 87 19.77 -4.78 -15.30
C PHE A 87 20.53 -3.48 -15.63
N ILE A 88 20.30 -2.42 -14.87
CA ILE A 88 21.01 -1.14 -15.03
C ILE A 88 22.52 -1.32 -14.77
N TYR A 89 22.87 -2.01 -13.68
CA TYR A 89 24.27 -2.20 -13.29
C TYR A 89 25.05 -3.05 -14.29
N GLN A 90 24.51 -4.20 -14.72
CA GLN A 90 25.16 -5.05 -15.71
C GLN A 90 25.26 -4.36 -17.07
N SER A 91 24.23 -3.66 -17.53
CA SER A 91 24.25 -2.90 -18.79
C SER A 91 25.34 -1.80 -18.78
N TYR A 92 25.51 -1.11 -17.64
CA TYR A 92 26.59 -0.14 -17.46
C TYR A 92 27.95 -0.80 -17.48
N ARG A 93 28.14 -1.88 -16.75
CA ARG A 93 29.40 -2.60 -16.61
C ARG A 93 29.89 -3.24 -17.91
N GLU A 94 28.96 -3.78 -18.67
CA GLU A 94 29.22 -4.45 -19.95
C GLU A 94 29.36 -3.46 -21.12
N GLY A 95 29.17 -2.16 -20.85
CA GLY A 95 29.31 -1.11 -21.87
C GLY A 95 28.15 -1.10 -22.88
N LEU A 96 26.99 -1.64 -22.51
CA LEU A 96 25.81 -1.74 -23.35
C LEU A 96 25.00 -0.44 -23.38
N ILE A 97 25.23 0.45 -22.43
CA ILE A 97 24.64 1.79 -22.35
C ILE A 97 25.73 2.86 -22.20
N ASP A 98 25.37 4.10 -22.49
CA ASP A 98 26.28 5.24 -22.31
C ASP A 98 26.79 5.32 -20.87
N PRO A 99 28.12 5.46 -20.65
CA PRO A 99 28.67 5.47 -19.30
C PRO A 99 28.20 6.63 -18.41
N ALA A 100 27.86 7.79 -18.99
CA ALA A 100 27.34 8.92 -18.20
C ALA A 100 25.91 8.66 -17.77
N LEU A 101 25.10 8.08 -18.65
CA LEU A 101 23.75 7.64 -18.33
C LEU A 101 23.75 6.56 -17.24
N GLY A 102 24.61 5.53 -17.37
CA GLY A 102 24.72 4.46 -16.39
C GLY A 102 25.05 4.98 -15.00
N ARG A 103 26.04 5.87 -14.88
CA ARG A 103 26.37 6.52 -13.59
C ARG A 103 25.21 7.34 -13.04
N SER A 104 24.51 8.08 -13.90
CA SER A 104 23.36 8.89 -13.50
C SER A 104 22.23 8.04 -12.96
N LEU A 105 21.90 6.92 -13.61
CA LEU A 105 20.87 5.98 -13.18
C LEU A 105 21.22 5.30 -11.85
N ILE A 106 22.47 4.84 -11.70
CA ILE A 106 22.96 4.22 -10.47
C ILE A 106 22.86 5.20 -9.30
N ALA A 107 23.30 6.45 -9.49
CA ALA A 107 23.22 7.49 -8.46
C ALA A 107 21.79 7.92 -8.17
N GLY A 108 20.99 8.18 -9.22
CA GLY A 108 19.59 8.66 -9.09
C GLY A 108 18.65 7.66 -8.41
N ARG A 109 18.89 6.37 -8.61
CA ARG A 109 18.15 5.28 -7.95
C ARG A 109 18.79 4.84 -6.63
N SER A 110 19.94 5.39 -6.25
CA SER A 110 20.71 4.96 -5.05
C SER A 110 21.01 3.46 -5.06
N ILE A 111 21.42 2.93 -6.22
CA ILE A 111 21.71 1.49 -6.39
C ILE A 111 22.97 1.12 -5.61
N ASP A 112 22.86 0.18 -4.68
CA ASP A 112 23.98 -0.39 -3.95
C ASP A 112 24.65 -1.50 -4.78
N THR A 113 25.64 -1.12 -5.59
CA THR A 113 26.32 -2.03 -6.50
C THR A 113 27.09 -3.14 -5.80
N SER A 114 27.37 -3.02 -4.49
CA SER A 114 28.03 -4.08 -3.71
C SER A 114 27.15 -5.30 -3.48
N LYS A 115 25.84 -5.14 -3.67
CA LYS A 115 24.83 -6.20 -3.52
C LYS A 115 24.40 -6.81 -4.86
N LEU A 116 25.04 -6.43 -5.95
CA LEU A 116 24.68 -6.87 -7.29
C LEU A 116 25.73 -7.83 -7.87
N SER A 117 25.28 -8.70 -8.77
CA SER A 117 26.16 -9.64 -9.46
C SER A 117 27.10 -8.94 -10.41
N VAL A 118 28.37 -9.34 -10.34
CA VAL A 118 29.35 -9.00 -11.37
C VAL A 118 29.27 -9.94 -12.59
N LYS A 119 28.57 -11.04 -12.51
CA LYS A 119 28.25 -11.89 -13.65
C LYS A 119 26.93 -11.43 -14.26
N HIS A 120 26.74 -11.72 -15.53
CA HIS A 120 25.44 -11.51 -16.17
C HIS A 120 24.35 -12.32 -15.46
N VAL A 121 23.18 -11.74 -15.36
CA VAL A 121 21.98 -12.35 -14.80
C VAL A 121 20.88 -12.19 -15.84
N ASP A 122 20.31 -13.29 -16.27
CA ASP A 122 19.24 -13.30 -17.27
C ASP A 122 17.89 -13.06 -16.59
N GLN A 123 17.62 -11.79 -16.34
CA GLN A 123 16.49 -11.37 -15.51
C GLN A 123 15.34 -10.79 -16.33
N ASP A 124 15.40 -10.78 -17.65
CA ASP A 124 14.36 -10.24 -18.49
C ASP A 124 13.51 -11.33 -19.15
N ILE A 125 12.22 -11.02 -19.23
CA ILE A 125 11.25 -11.89 -19.90
C ILE A 125 10.85 -11.23 -21.23
N PRO A 126 11.32 -11.74 -22.37
CA PRO A 126 10.94 -11.23 -23.68
C PRO A 126 9.46 -11.53 -24.01
N ILE A 127 8.79 -10.55 -24.62
CA ILE A 127 7.40 -10.65 -25.07
C ILE A 127 7.32 -10.12 -26.52
N VAL A 128 6.81 -10.94 -27.43
CA VAL A 128 6.39 -10.50 -28.75
C VAL A 128 4.93 -10.07 -28.70
N ALA A 129 4.62 -8.90 -29.22
CA ALA A 129 3.26 -8.43 -29.43
C ALA A 129 3.09 -7.99 -30.90
N GLY A 130 2.12 -8.53 -31.61
CA GLY A 130 1.85 -8.25 -33.03
C GLY A 130 0.41 -8.61 -33.41
N PHE A 131 0.14 -8.69 -34.72
CA PHE A 131 -1.18 -8.99 -35.24
C PHE A 131 -1.14 -10.29 -36.06
N ASP A 132 -2.18 -11.12 -35.96
CA ASP A 132 -2.40 -12.25 -36.88
C ASP A 132 -3.05 -11.81 -38.19
N GLY A 133 -3.28 -12.78 -39.09
CA GLY A 133 -3.93 -12.55 -40.40
C GLY A 133 -5.39 -12.08 -40.32
N ASP A 134 -6.05 -12.29 -39.19
CA ASP A 134 -7.44 -11.88 -38.92
C ASP A 134 -7.51 -10.52 -38.18
N GLY A 135 -6.36 -9.89 -37.86
CA GLY A 135 -6.28 -8.61 -37.21
C GLY A 135 -6.44 -8.69 -35.68
N ASN A 136 -6.40 -9.89 -35.09
CA ASN A 136 -6.34 -10.03 -33.64
C ASN A 136 -4.94 -9.68 -33.13
N THR A 137 -4.85 -9.18 -31.91
CA THR A 137 -3.55 -8.98 -31.24
C THR A 137 -3.05 -10.31 -30.69
N VAL A 138 -1.81 -10.65 -30.99
CA VAL A 138 -1.17 -11.88 -30.54
C VAL A 138 0.02 -11.54 -29.66
N TYR A 139 0.06 -12.18 -28.50
CA TYR A 139 1.20 -12.12 -27.57
C TYR A 139 1.86 -13.49 -27.48
N VAL A 140 3.20 -13.51 -27.47
CA VAL A 140 4.00 -14.70 -27.18
C VAL A 140 5.02 -14.31 -26.13
N VAL A 141 5.02 -15.02 -25.01
CA VAL A 141 5.91 -14.77 -23.88
C VAL A 141 7.01 -15.80 -23.85
N ASP A 142 8.26 -15.40 -23.64
CA ASP A 142 9.30 -16.35 -23.31
C ASP A 142 9.08 -16.87 -21.89
N THR A 143 8.63 -18.11 -21.79
CA THR A 143 8.26 -18.76 -20.52
C THR A 143 9.35 -19.67 -19.97
N LYS A 144 10.49 -19.82 -20.67
CA LYS A 144 11.53 -20.81 -20.33
C LYS A 144 12.92 -20.21 -20.17
N ASP A 145 13.04 -18.89 -20.24
CA ASP A 145 14.34 -18.21 -20.16
C ASP A 145 15.37 -18.73 -21.19
N ASP A 146 14.90 -19.03 -22.40
CA ASP A 146 15.73 -19.58 -23.48
C ASP A 146 15.86 -18.63 -24.70
N HIS A 147 15.37 -17.40 -24.56
CA HIS A 147 15.31 -16.34 -25.57
C HIS A 147 14.74 -16.82 -26.89
N SER A 148 13.75 -17.71 -26.82
CA SER A 148 13.12 -18.31 -27.99
C SER A 148 11.61 -18.31 -27.89
N PHE A 149 10.97 -18.00 -29.00
CA PHE A 149 9.52 -18.10 -29.14
C PHE A 149 9.05 -19.39 -29.84
N TRP A 150 9.96 -20.31 -30.16
CA TRP A 150 9.60 -21.58 -30.77
C TRP A 150 8.82 -22.47 -29.81
N GLY A 151 7.62 -22.88 -30.27
CA GLY A 151 6.76 -23.78 -29.47
C GLY A 151 6.20 -23.17 -28.20
N LYS A 152 6.23 -21.84 -28.05
CA LYS A 152 5.55 -21.13 -26.98
C LYS A 152 4.08 -20.93 -27.32
N ASP A 153 3.24 -20.89 -26.29
CA ASP A 153 1.81 -20.67 -26.44
C ASP A 153 1.52 -19.23 -26.89
N ARG A 154 0.45 -19.11 -27.67
CA ARG A 154 0.00 -17.82 -28.21
C ARG A 154 -1.23 -17.36 -27.44
N ILE A 155 -1.20 -16.16 -26.94
CA ILE A 155 -2.33 -15.49 -26.33
C ILE A 155 -2.95 -14.60 -27.40
N VAL A 156 -4.11 -15.01 -27.93
CA VAL A 156 -4.81 -14.31 -29.00
C VAL A 156 -5.95 -13.48 -28.42
N VAL A 157 -5.96 -12.19 -28.73
CA VAL A 157 -6.88 -11.22 -28.15
C VAL A 157 -7.60 -10.48 -29.27
N ARG A 158 -8.93 -10.51 -29.25
CA ARG A 158 -9.75 -9.78 -30.21
C ARG A 158 -9.70 -8.28 -29.92
N PRO A 159 -9.62 -7.42 -30.95
CA PRO A 159 -9.67 -6.00 -30.75
C PRO A 159 -11.04 -5.56 -30.19
N VAL A 160 -11.01 -4.64 -29.23
CA VAL A 160 -12.21 -3.99 -28.71
C VAL A 160 -12.02 -2.48 -28.75
N ASN A 161 -13.11 -1.73 -28.80
CA ASN A 161 -13.05 -0.28 -28.58
C ASN A 161 -13.09 0.00 -27.06
N ALA A 162 -11.91 0.14 -26.45
CA ALA A 162 -11.79 0.38 -25.02
C ALA A 162 -12.45 1.69 -24.56
N ASP A 163 -12.64 2.66 -25.47
CA ASP A 163 -13.29 3.93 -25.16
C ASP A 163 -14.81 3.80 -24.97
N GLU A 164 -15.40 2.77 -25.54
CA GLU A 164 -16.85 2.46 -25.42
C GLU A 164 -17.17 1.53 -24.24
N MET A 165 -16.14 1.10 -23.50
CA MET A 165 -16.28 0.15 -22.40
C MET A 165 -16.04 0.81 -21.03
N THR A 166 -16.72 0.33 -20.01
CA THR A 166 -16.41 0.69 -18.63
C THR A 166 -15.13 0.00 -18.14
N ASP A 167 -14.49 0.54 -17.11
CA ASP A 167 -13.30 -0.10 -16.51
C ASP A 167 -13.62 -1.51 -16.00
N ALA A 168 -14.81 -1.73 -15.42
CA ALA A 168 -15.26 -3.05 -15.00
C ALA A 168 -15.40 -4.06 -16.16
N GLN A 169 -15.84 -3.60 -17.33
CA GLN A 169 -15.90 -4.44 -18.53
C GLN A 169 -14.50 -4.77 -19.05
N LEU A 170 -13.59 -3.79 -19.07
CA LEU A 170 -12.19 -4.00 -19.45
C LEU A 170 -11.50 -4.96 -18.47
N ASP A 171 -11.72 -4.80 -17.16
CA ASP A 171 -11.18 -5.70 -16.13
C ASP A 171 -11.72 -7.12 -16.28
N SER A 172 -13.00 -7.26 -16.62
CA SER A 172 -13.62 -8.56 -16.87
C SER A 172 -12.97 -9.25 -18.07
N LEU A 173 -12.77 -8.53 -19.19
CA LEU A 173 -12.09 -9.05 -20.37
C LEU A 173 -10.63 -9.41 -20.07
N ASN A 174 -9.90 -8.53 -19.40
CA ASN A 174 -8.52 -8.80 -18.97
C ASN A 174 -8.46 -10.01 -18.03
N GLY A 175 -9.53 -10.25 -17.26
CA GLY A 175 -9.67 -11.41 -16.37
C GLY A 175 -9.71 -12.76 -17.09
N LEU A 176 -10.15 -12.79 -18.36
CA LEU A 176 -10.25 -13.99 -19.19
C LEU A 176 -8.95 -14.35 -19.93
N ILE A 177 -7.95 -13.47 -19.90
CA ILE A 177 -6.68 -13.68 -20.60
C ILE A 177 -5.86 -14.74 -19.89
N GLU A 178 -5.26 -15.63 -20.65
CA GLU A 178 -4.34 -16.65 -20.15
C GLU A 178 -3.16 -16.02 -19.41
N ARG A 179 -2.68 -16.73 -18.41
CA ARG A 179 -1.63 -16.27 -17.51
C ARG A 179 -0.40 -17.15 -17.66
N PRO A 180 0.58 -16.73 -18.47
CA PRO A 180 1.80 -17.50 -18.63
C PRO A 180 2.59 -17.53 -17.33
N TYR A 181 3.18 -18.66 -17.03
CA TYR A 181 4.19 -18.79 -15.97
C TYR A 181 5.56 -18.69 -16.63
N ALA A 182 6.30 -17.64 -16.32
CA ALA A 182 7.61 -17.37 -16.91
C ALA A 182 8.72 -17.59 -15.88
N ILE A 183 9.82 -18.19 -16.36
CA ILE A 183 11.04 -18.42 -15.59
C ILE A 183 12.04 -17.31 -15.95
N TYR A 184 12.86 -16.90 -15.01
CA TYR A 184 13.94 -15.92 -15.15
C TYR A 184 14.99 -16.11 -14.06
N GLU A 185 16.18 -15.57 -14.26
CA GLU A 185 17.23 -15.56 -13.25
C GLU A 185 17.12 -14.34 -12.31
N TYR A 186 17.58 -14.51 -11.08
CA TYR A 186 17.82 -13.40 -10.17
C TYR A 186 19.06 -13.62 -9.30
N PHE A 187 19.65 -12.53 -8.82
CA PHE A 187 20.79 -12.56 -7.92
C PHE A 187 20.37 -12.24 -6.49
N ASP A 188 20.69 -13.13 -5.53
CA ASP A 188 20.29 -13.00 -4.12
C ASP A 188 21.29 -12.22 -3.26
N GLY A 189 22.32 -11.62 -3.86
CA GLY A 189 23.44 -10.97 -3.18
C GLY A 189 24.65 -11.90 -3.00
N THR A 190 24.52 -13.20 -3.31
CA THR A 190 25.57 -14.21 -3.19
C THR A 190 25.72 -15.07 -4.44
N LYS A 191 24.62 -15.52 -5.01
CA LYS A 191 24.58 -16.39 -6.19
C LYS A 191 23.34 -16.09 -7.06
N VAL A 192 23.41 -16.54 -8.30
CA VAL A 192 22.31 -16.50 -9.25
C VAL A 192 21.40 -17.71 -8.99
N HIS A 193 20.11 -17.50 -9.01
CA HIS A 193 19.05 -18.49 -8.90
C HIS A 193 18.09 -18.35 -10.06
N GLU A 194 17.40 -19.44 -10.38
CA GLU A 194 16.24 -19.45 -11.25
C GLU A 194 14.96 -19.38 -10.42
N ILE A 195 14.00 -18.59 -10.83
CA ILE A 195 12.68 -18.46 -10.21
C ILE A 195 11.64 -18.28 -11.31
N GLY A 196 10.37 -18.48 -10.98
CA GLY A 196 9.27 -18.22 -11.89
C GLY A 196 8.17 -17.37 -11.26
N ALA A 197 7.44 -16.66 -12.10
CA ALA A 197 6.28 -15.89 -11.71
C ALA A 197 5.12 -16.07 -12.69
N THR A 198 3.90 -16.08 -12.17
CA THR A 198 2.69 -16.00 -12.97
C THR A 198 2.50 -14.57 -13.43
N LEU A 199 2.42 -14.37 -14.75
CA LEU A 199 2.19 -13.07 -15.34
C LEU A 199 0.72 -12.92 -15.75
N ARG A 200 0.19 -11.72 -15.60
CA ARG A 200 -1.10 -11.33 -16.17
C ARG A 200 -0.87 -10.23 -17.19
N LEU A 201 -1.24 -10.51 -18.43
CA LEU A 201 -1.29 -9.49 -19.48
C LEU A 201 -2.59 -8.69 -19.37
N TRP A 202 -2.50 -7.40 -19.66
CA TRP A 202 -3.62 -6.48 -19.71
C TRP A 202 -3.70 -5.87 -21.12
N PRO A 203 -4.20 -6.63 -22.11
CA PRO A 203 -4.28 -6.14 -23.49
C PRO A 203 -5.26 -4.98 -23.65
N TYR A 204 -6.26 -4.89 -22.78
CA TYR A 204 -7.29 -3.87 -22.84
C TYR A 204 -6.98 -2.76 -21.82
N VAL A 205 -6.07 -1.86 -22.22
CA VAL A 205 -5.72 -0.67 -21.43
C VAL A 205 -6.33 0.57 -22.08
N ARG A 206 -6.81 1.49 -21.24
CA ARG A 206 -7.29 2.79 -21.71
C ARG A 206 -6.11 3.71 -21.97
N ILE A 207 -5.98 4.19 -23.21
CA ILE A 207 -4.94 5.15 -23.58
C ILE A 207 -5.45 6.56 -23.28
N PRO A 208 -4.71 7.38 -22.49
CA PRO A 208 -5.07 8.76 -22.24
C PRO A 208 -5.26 9.54 -23.57
N ALA A 209 -6.22 10.45 -23.60
CA ALA A 209 -6.54 11.18 -24.81
C ALA A 209 -5.33 11.95 -25.39
N ALA A 210 -4.44 12.45 -24.54
CA ALA A 210 -3.21 13.13 -24.94
C ALA A 210 -2.24 12.24 -25.72
N ASP A 211 -2.27 10.91 -25.48
CA ASP A 211 -1.29 9.97 -26.04
C ASP A 211 -1.83 9.21 -27.27
N ARG A 212 -3.14 9.30 -27.55
CA ARG A 212 -3.82 8.51 -28.60
C ARG A 212 -3.21 8.68 -29.99
N GLU A 213 -2.88 9.93 -30.36
CA GLU A 213 -2.30 10.19 -31.69
C GLU A 213 -0.89 9.61 -31.81
N ALA A 214 -0.06 9.76 -30.78
CA ALA A 214 1.31 9.23 -30.73
C ALA A 214 1.36 7.69 -30.72
N LEU A 215 0.30 7.07 -30.18
CA LEU A 215 0.20 5.63 -30.01
C LEU A 215 -0.72 4.95 -31.06
N ARG A 216 -1.24 5.71 -32.02
CA ARG A 216 -2.11 5.19 -33.09
C ARG A 216 -1.44 4.05 -33.84
N GLY A 217 -2.12 2.91 -33.94
CA GLY A 217 -1.62 1.71 -34.62
C GLY A 217 -0.50 0.97 -33.90
N LYS A 218 -0.17 1.38 -32.68
CA LYS A 218 0.79 0.68 -31.83
C LYS A 218 0.06 -0.18 -30.80
N ILE A 219 0.64 -1.35 -30.49
CA ILE A 219 0.12 -2.23 -29.46
C ILE A 219 0.62 -1.70 -28.10
N VAL A 220 -0.32 -1.31 -27.25
CA VAL A 220 -0.08 -0.92 -25.87
C VAL A 220 -0.76 -1.95 -24.97
N PHE A 221 -0.06 -2.47 -24.00
CA PHE A 221 -0.61 -3.43 -23.05
C PHE A 221 0.05 -3.27 -21.69
N GLY A 222 -0.62 -3.75 -20.67
CA GLY A 222 -0.06 -3.83 -19.32
C GLY A 222 0.42 -5.23 -18.99
N VAL A 223 1.33 -5.34 -18.04
CA VAL A 223 1.77 -6.59 -17.44
C VAL A 223 1.77 -6.45 -15.93
N SER A 224 1.39 -7.51 -15.22
CA SER A 224 1.47 -7.62 -13.77
C SER A 224 2.06 -8.96 -13.38
N VAL A 225 2.81 -9.02 -12.28
CA VAL A 225 3.00 -10.28 -11.55
C VAL A 225 1.69 -10.60 -10.86
N TYR A 226 1.10 -11.74 -11.19
CA TYR A 226 -0.25 -12.14 -10.74
C TYR A 226 -0.16 -13.17 -9.60
N GLU A 227 0.66 -12.87 -8.63
CA GLU A 227 0.77 -13.66 -7.41
C GLU A 227 1.17 -12.77 -6.24
N HIS A 228 0.89 -13.26 -5.04
CA HIS A 228 1.36 -12.69 -3.80
C HIS A 228 1.81 -13.82 -2.86
N ARG A 229 2.56 -13.51 -1.84
CA ARG A 229 2.93 -14.46 -0.80
C ARG A 229 1.93 -14.37 0.36
N ARG A 230 1.57 -15.50 0.95
CA ARG A 230 0.67 -15.55 2.10
C ARG A 230 1.15 -16.57 3.12
N GLY A 231 1.11 -16.16 4.40
CA GLY A 231 1.41 -17.02 5.53
C GLY A 231 0.45 -16.80 6.70
N ARG A 232 0.63 -17.59 7.76
CA ARG A 232 -0.16 -17.50 8.98
C ARG A 232 0.75 -17.55 10.19
N PHE A 233 0.37 -16.85 11.26
CA PHE A 233 1.03 -16.92 12.55
C PHE A 233 0.02 -16.64 13.67
N SER A 234 0.34 -17.05 14.89
CA SER A 234 -0.51 -16.82 16.07
C SER A 234 0.12 -15.78 16.96
N ALA A 235 -0.67 -14.79 17.38
CA ALA A 235 -0.24 -13.73 18.28
C ALA A 235 -1.45 -13.15 19.04
N GLY A 236 -1.24 -12.75 20.31
CA GLY A 236 -2.29 -12.16 21.14
C GLY A 236 -3.51 -13.07 21.33
N GLY A 237 -3.32 -14.37 21.34
CA GLY A 237 -4.38 -15.37 21.55
C GLY A 237 -5.29 -15.62 20.33
N ARG A 238 -4.93 -15.12 19.15
CA ARG A 238 -5.66 -15.37 17.88
C ARG A 238 -4.72 -15.58 16.71
N ASP A 239 -5.26 -16.10 15.61
CA ASP A 239 -4.52 -16.33 14.38
C ASP A 239 -4.60 -15.12 13.45
N TRP A 240 -3.48 -14.86 12.79
CA TRP A 240 -3.27 -13.78 11.86
C TRP A 240 -2.83 -14.31 10.50
N ALA A 241 -3.25 -13.64 9.45
CA ALA A 241 -2.69 -13.79 8.13
C ALA A 241 -1.71 -12.65 7.86
N VAL A 242 -0.62 -12.97 7.19
CA VAL A 242 0.24 -11.99 6.54
C VAL A 242 0.23 -12.23 5.05
N ALA A 243 0.01 -11.18 4.29
CA ALA A 243 0.13 -11.17 2.84
C ALA A 243 1.28 -10.24 2.45
N VAL A 244 2.02 -10.61 1.41
CA VAL A 244 3.13 -9.82 0.87
C VAL A 244 2.97 -9.72 -0.63
N SER A 245 2.98 -8.49 -1.13
CA SER A 245 3.02 -8.20 -2.56
C SER A 245 4.41 -7.70 -2.93
N ASN A 246 4.94 -8.22 -4.03
CA ASN A 246 6.12 -7.67 -4.66
C ASN A 246 5.73 -6.40 -5.42
N GLY A 247 6.19 -5.25 -4.95
CA GLY A 247 5.98 -3.98 -5.65
C GLY A 247 6.87 -3.83 -6.87
N PHE A 248 6.44 -3.09 -7.87
CA PHE A 248 7.22 -2.66 -9.03
C PHE A 248 7.94 -3.75 -9.84
N PHE A 249 7.35 -4.93 -10.00
CA PHE A 249 7.96 -5.98 -10.83
C PHE A 249 9.42 -6.29 -10.49
N SER A 250 9.84 -6.17 -9.24
CA SER A 250 11.20 -6.52 -8.88
C SER A 250 11.48 -8.01 -9.08
N GLY A 251 10.42 -8.82 -9.23
CA GLY A 251 10.51 -10.27 -9.42
C GLY A 251 11.02 -11.02 -8.18
N VAL A 252 11.59 -10.30 -7.24
CA VAL A 252 12.19 -10.82 -6.00
C VAL A 252 11.70 -10.02 -4.81
N TYR A 253 11.70 -10.63 -3.65
CA TYR A 253 11.28 -10.02 -2.38
C TYR A 253 12.48 -9.46 -1.60
N GLY A 254 12.22 -8.63 -0.60
CA GLY A 254 13.24 -7.97 0.21
C GLY A 254 13.59 -6.56 -0.27
N GLY A 255 12.89 -6.06 -1.29
CA GLY A 255 12.99 -4.69 -1.79
C GLY A 255 12.27 -3.67 -0.91
N ARG A 256 12.54 -2.39 -1.15
CA ARG A 256 11.86 -1.28 -0.45
C ARG A 256 10.40 -1.13 -0.87
N GLU A 257 10.06 -1.68 -2.02
CA GLU A 257 8.74 -1.63 -2.65
C GLU A 257 7.82 -2.75 -2.20
N ASP A 258 8.33 -3.73 -1.44
CA ASP A 258 7.50 -4.81 -0.92
C ASP A 258 6.48 -4.28 0.07
N ALA A 259 5.24 -4.66 -0.15
CA ALA A 259 4.12 -4.26 0.65
C ALA A 259 3.60 -5.42 1.48
N PHE A 260 3.38 -5.18 2.76
CA PHE A 260 2.89 -6.18 3.71
C PHE A 260 1.51 -5.78 4.22
N LYS A 261 0.61 -6.74 4.32
CA LYS A 261 -0.65 -6.59 5.05
C LYS A 261 -0.76 -7.67 6.10
N ILE A 262 -1.10 -7.26 7.32
CA ILE A 262 -1.30 -8.16 8.47
C ILE A 262 -2.72 -7.95 8.96
N TYR A 263 -3.50 -9.03 9.03
CA TYR A 263 -4.92 -8.97 9.39
C TYR A 263 -5.35 -10.26 10.10
N PRO A 264 -6.39 -10.19 10.97
CA PRO A 264 -6.91 -11.36 11.65
C PRO A 264 -7.41 -12.42 10.67
N LEU A 265 -7.12 -13.67 10.97
CA LEU A 265 -7.63 -14.79 10.18
C LEU A 265 -9.14 -14.89 10.41
N GLY A 266 -9.93 -14.80 9.36
CA GLY A 266 -11.41 -14.73 9.41
C GLY A 266 -11.98 -13.40 8.91
N ASP A 267 -11.20 -12.32 8.91
CA ASP A 267 -11.59 -11.03 8.32
C ASP A 267 -11.38 -10.99 6.79
N THR A 268 -11.25 -12.15 6.16
CA THR A 268 -11.08 -12.22 4.70
C THR A 268 -12.40 -11.91 4.02
N ALA A 269 -12.54 -10.69 3.51
CA ALA A 269 -13.56 -10.36 2.54
C ALA A 269 -13.48 -11.36 1.36
N ARG A 270 -14.57 -12.02 1.05
CA ARG A 270 -14.64 -12.91 -0.10
C ARG A 270 -14.45 -12.07 -1.37
N GLY A 271 -13.22 -12.06 -1.91
CA GLY A 271 -12.91 -11.59 -3.26
C GLY A 271 -12.54 -10.11 -3.44
N GLY A 272 -12.15 -9.38 -2.40
CA GLY A 272 -11.66 -7.99 -2.53
C GLY A 272 -10.42 -7.68 -1.67
N PRO A 273 -9.78 -6.51 -1.88
CA PRO A 273 -8.66 -6.09 -1.03
C PRO A 273 -9.09 -6.02 0.43
N VAL A 274 -8.34 -6.67 1.31
CA VAL A 274 -8.59 -6.57 2.75
C VAL A 274 -8.27 -5.15 3.21
N PRO A 275 -9.19 -4.45 3.89
CA PRO A 275 -8.93 -3.13 4.44
C PRO A 275 -8.03 -3.26 5.69
N ALA A 276 -6.74 -3.48 5.46
CA ALA A 276 -5.71 -3.54 6.47
C ALA A 276 -4.62 -2.54 6.13
N PRO A 277 -3.94 -1.96 7.13
CA PRO A 277 -2.80 -1.08 6.89
C PRO A 277 -1.75 -1.72 6.02
N LEU A 278 -1.12 -0.91 5.19
CA LEU A 278 0.03 -1.31 4.39
C LEU A 278 1.30 -1.04 5.20
N PHE A 279 2.16 -2.03 5.28
CA PHE A 279 3.45 -1.96 5.97
C PHE A 279 4.58 -2.21 4.97
N ALA A 280 5.79 -1.78 5.33
CA ALA A 280 7.03 -2.04 4.63
C ALA A 280 8.02 -2.82 5.51
N ALA A 281 9.09 -3.32 4.94
CA ALA A 281 10.19 -3.89 5.72
C ALA A 281 10.80 -2.83 6.66
N GLY A 282 11.06 -3.21 7.91
CA GLY A 282 11.49 -2.32 8.98
C GLY A 282 10.35 -1.74 9.83
N ASP A 283 9.11 -1.88 9.40
CA ASP A 283 7.93 -1.42 10.12
C ASP A 283 7.61 -2.28 11.34
N ARG A 284 6.82 -1.73 12.26
CA ARG A 284 6.41 -2.42 13.48
C ARG A 284 4.90 -2.46 13.59
N VAL A 285 4.39 -3.63 13.93
CA VAL A 285 2.96 -3.89 14.09
C VAL A 285 2.69 -4.31 15.53
N ALA A 286 1.80 -3.59 16.20
CA ALA A 286 1.37 -3.98 17.53
C ALA A 286 0.24 -5.01 17.45
N ILE A 287 0.39 -6.12 18.14
CA ILE A 287 -0.61 -7.18 18.24
C ILE A 287 -0.70 -7.61 19.71
N GLY A 288 -1.82 -7.33 20.35
CA GLY A 288 -1.99 -7.57 21.77
C GLY A 288 -0.97 -6.77 22.59
N ASP A 289 -0.22 -7.45 23.43
CA ASP A 289 0.85 -6.91 24.29
C ASP A 289 2.24 -6.95 23.64
N SER A 290 2.32 -7.33 22.38
CA SER A 290 3.57 -7.55 21.66
C SER A 290 3.71 -6.63 20.46
N LEU A 291 4.95 -6.25 20.17
CA LEU A 291 5.34 -5.45 19.03
C LEU A 291 6.15 -6.32 18.07
N PHE A 292 5.63 -6.50 16.87
CA PHE A 292 6.22 -7.28 15.78
C PHE A 292 6.93 -6.35 14.81
N GLY A 293 8.25 -6.43 14.74
CA GLY A 293 9.02 -5.75 13.69
C GLY A 293 9.12 -6.61 12.46
N ILE A 294 8.78 -6.07 11.28
CA ILE A 294 8.95 -6.73 10.00
C ILE A 294 10.43 -6.61 9.62
N ASP A 295 11.25 -7.60 9.97
CA ASP A 295 12.71 -7.48 9.83
C ASP A 295 13.14 -7.71 8.39
N ARG A 296 12.76 -8.83 7.82
CA ARG A 296 13.14 -9.23 6.46
C ARG A 296 12.23 -10.32 5.92
N ILE A 297 12.13 -10.36 4.61
CA ILE A 297 11.61 -11.48 3.84
C ILE A 297 12.77 -12.10 3.04
N SER A 298 12.77 -13.41 2.85
CA SER A 298 13.71 -14.09 1.95
C SER A 298 13.48 -13.64 0.51
N ILE A 299 14.51 -13.64 -0.29
CA ILE A 299 14.46 -13.12 -1.67
C ILE A 299 13.45 -13.87 -2.53
N ASP A 300 13.28 -15.17 -2.30
CA ASP A 300 12.25 -16.01 -2.93
C ASP A 300 10.84 -15.82 -2.35
N GLY A 301 10.72 -14.97 -1.33
CA GLY A 301 9.44 -14.70 -0.67
C GLY A 301 8.91 -15.85 0.20
N SER A 302 9.70 -16.87 0.50
CA SER A 302 9.22 -18.06 1.22
C SER A 302 9.22 -17.92 2.74
N ILE A 303 10.05 -17.03 3.30
CA ILE A 303 10.19 -16.85 4.75
C ILE A 303 10.14 -15.37 5.12
N LEU A 304 9.19 -15.01 5.97
CA LEU A 304 9.13 -13.72 6.62
C LEU A 304 9.64 -13.84 8.06
N THR A 305 10.56 -12.97 8.44
CA THR A 305 11.11 -12.91 9.81
C THR A 305 10.58 -11.69 10.52
N PHE A 306 9.97 -11.92 11.69
CA PHE A 306 9.63 -10.87 12.64
C PHE A 306 10.57 -10.90 13.84
N SER A 307 11.00 -9.72 14.29
CA SER A 307 11.47 -9.54 15.67
C SER A 307 10.26 -9.29 16.57
N VAL A 308 10.21 -9.97 17.71
CA VAL A 308 9.11 -9.82 18.67
C VAL A 308 9.67 -9.22 19.95
N SER A 309 9.11 -8.09 20.35
CA SER A 309 9.39 -7.46 21.63
C SER A 309 8.10 -7.38 22.44
N HIS A 310 8.16 -7.71 23.72
CA HIS A 310 7.04 -7.55 24.63
C HIS A 310 7.18 -6.19 25.30
N ALA A 311 6.13 -5.39 25.27
CA ALA A 311 6.06 -4.22 26.14
C ALA A 311 5.97 -4.71 27.60
N PRO A 312 6.85 -4.25 28.51
CA PRO A 312 6.70 -4.63 29.91
C PRO A 312 5.31 -4.21 30.39
N PRO A 313 4.62 -5.02 31.23
CA PRO A 313 3.32 -4.66 31.79
C PRO A 313 3.39 -3.27 32.44
N GLY A 314 2.62 -2.30 31.90
CA GLY A 314 2.67 -0.89 32.36
C GLY A 314 3.81 -0.07 31.76
N GLY A 315 4.64 -0.60 30.85
CA GLY A 315 5.64 0.14 30.09
C GLY A 315 5.03 1.12 29.09
N GLU A 316 5.82 2.11 28.67
CA GLU A 316 5.46 3.04 27.60
C GLU A 316 5.59 2.35 26.22
N GLY A 317 4.64 2.59 25.32
CA GLY A 317 4.67 2.04 23.96
C GLY A 317 3.33 2.13 23.25
N ILE A 318 3.25 1.51 22.07
CA ILE A 318 2.08 1.57 21.20
C ILE A 318 1.25 0.28 21.20
N ALA A 319 1.68 -0.76 21.89
CA ALA A 319 0.91 -1.98 22.03
C ALA A 319 -0.38 -1.75 22.85
N SER A 320 -1.43 -2.48 22.53
CA SER A 320 -2.69 -2.40 23.28
C SER A 320 -2.45 -2.68 24.77
N GLY A 321 -3.01 -1.83 25.65
CA GLY A 321 -2.79 -1.87 27.09
C GLY A 321 -1.52 -1.16 27.58
N ALA A 322 -0.53 -0.87 26.71
CA ALA A 322 0.66 -0.10 27.09
C ALA A 322 0.31 1.36 27.40
N ARG A 323 1.11 2.02 28.23
CA ARG A 323 1.01 3.46 28.42
C ARG A 323 1.43 4.15 27.12
N ALA A 324 0.54 5.00 26.57
CA ALA A 324 0.84 5.73 25.34
C ALA A 324 2.07 6.64 25.53
N PRO A 325 2.93 6.78 24.50
CA PRO A 325 4.07 7.69 24.55
C PRO A 325 3.63 9.13 24.84
N ALA A 326 4.38 9.80 25.73
CA ALA A 326 4.09 11.17 26.09
C ALA A 326 4.33 12.11 24.91
N PHE A 327 3.39 13.00 24.66
CA PHE A 327 3.55 14.08 23.67
C PHE A 327 3.27 15.45 24.29
N ARG A 328 3.84 16.48 23.66
CA ARG A 328 3.55 17.87 23.96
C ARG A 328 3.59 18.68 22.65
N GLY A 329 2.55 19.45 22.42
CA GLY A 329 2.44 20.34 21.28
C GLY A 329 1.54 21.54 21.60
N ARG A 330 1.25 22.35 20.57
CA ARG A 330 0.29 23.44 20.67
C ARG A 330 -0.82 23.24 19.64
N SER A 331 -2.04 23.58 20.02
CA SER A 331 -3.14 23.65 19.07
C SER A 331 -2.93 24.80 18.08
N ALA A 332 -3.68 24.81 17.00
CA ALA A 332 -3.73 25.96 16.09
C ALA A 332 -4.23 27.25 16.78
N ALA A 333 -4.97 27.12 17.89
CA ALA A 333 -5.42 28.22 18.72
C ALA A 333 -4.36 28.67 19.77
N GLY A 334 -3.23 27.96 19.87
CA GLY A 334 -2.14 28.26 20.80
C GLY A 334 -2.18 27.52 22.13
N ASP A 335 -3.22 26.72 22.41
CA ASP A 335 -3.35 25.95 23.63
C ASP A 335 -2.30 24.85 23.72
N THR A 336 -1.76 24.61 24.91
CA THR A 336 -0.84 23.49 25.12
C THR A 336 -1.61 22.19 25.21
N LEU A 337 -1.24 21.24 24.33
CA LEU A 337 -1.78 19.89 24.27
C LEU A 337 -0.73 18.89 24.77
N THR A 338 -1.10 18.07 25.72
CA THR A 338 -0.27 16.98 26.25
C THR A 338 -1.10 15.74 26.46
N LEU A 339 -0.48 14.57 26.44
CA LEU A 339 -1.17 13.32 26.80
C LEU A 339 -1.78 13.39 28.22
N GLU A 340 -1.05 13.94 29.16
CA GLU A 340 -1.52 14.09 30.56
C GLU A 340 -2.77 14.97 30.64
N GLY A 341 -2.83 16.06 29.87
CA GLY A 341 -3.99 16.94 29.80
C GLY A 341 -5.25 16.30 29.17
N GLN A 342 -5.13 15.11 28.56
CA GLN A 342 -6.25 14.35 27.99
C GLN A 342 -6.76 13.26 28.94
N ARG A 343 -6.18 13.11 30.15
CA ARG A 343 -6.64 12.14 31.15
C ARG A 343 -8.11 12.33 31.52
N GLY A 344 -8.79 11.22 31.82
CA GLY A 344 -10.20 11.21 32.16
C GLY A 344 -11.16 11.15 30.96
N LYS A 345 -10.66 11.27 29.72
CA LYS A 345 -11.40 11.08 28.48
C LYS A 345 -10.65 10.10 27.58
N TYR A 346 -11.39 9.47 26.68
CA TYR A 346 -10.76 8.81 25.54
C TYR A 346 -10.13 9.86 24.61
N LEU A 347 -8.99 9.53 24.04
CA LEU A 347 -8.32 10.36 23.05
C LEU A 347 -8.20 9.60 21.72
N LEU A 348 -8.74 10.17 20.65
CA LEU A 348 -8.47 9.74 19.28
C LEU A 348 -7.32 10.59 18.76
N LEU A 349 -6.15 9.99 18.61
CA LEU A 349 -4.95 10.64 18.08
C LEU A 349 -4.78 10.22 16.62
N VAL A 350 -4.86 11.18 15.69
CA VAL A 350 -4.93 10.94 14.25
C VAL A 350 -3.72 11.58 13.58
N PHE A 351 -2.80 10.76 13.09
CA PHE A 351 -1.71 11.20 12.22
C PHE A 351 -2.17 11.18 10.77
N TRP A 352 -2.05 12.28 10.07
CA TRP A 352 -2.49 12.41 8.70
C TRP A 352 -1.57 13.31 7.87
N ARG A 353 -1.58 13.19 6.56
CA ARG A 353 -0.71 13.97 5.66
C ARG A 353 -1.54 14.85 4.76
N PRO A 354 -1.39 16.19 4.87
CA PRO A 354 -1.95 17.13 3.90
C PRO A 354 -1.40 16.89 2.49
N GLY A 355 -2.29 16.95 1.48
CA GLY A 355 -1.92 16.71 0.08
C GLY A 355 -1.80 15.23 -0.33
N SER A 356 -1.99 14.29 0.60
CA SER A 356 -2.10 12.87 0.30
C SER A 356 -3.57 12.47 0.22
N PRO A 357 -4.05 11.90 -0.90
CA PRO A 357 -5.44 11.46 -1.04
C PRO A 357 -5.87 10.52 0.10
N GLU A 358 -5.03 9.56 0.47
CA GLU A 358 -5.30 8.60 1.54
C GLU A 358 -5.33 9.29 2.91
N GLY A 359 -4.37 10.22 3.15
CA GLY A 359 -4.28 11.00 4.38
C GLY A 359 -5.47 11.94 4.55
N GLU A 360 -5.98 12.50 3.48
CA GLU A 360 -7.14 13.41 3.50
C GLU A 360 -8.49 12.67 3.52
N ALA A 361 -8.56 11.46 2.99
CA ALA A 361 -9.77 10.65 2.99
C ALA A 361 -10.33 10.32 4.40
N VAL A 362 -9.50 10.43 5.44
CA VAL A 362 -9.93 10.24 6.82
C VAL A 362 -10.71 11.43 7.38
N ILE A 363 -10.54 12.64 6.81
CA ILE A 363 -11.07 13.89 7.37
C ILE A 363 -12.60 13.86 7.55
N PRO A 364 -13.42 13.53 6.53
CA PRO A 364 -14.87 13.51 6.70
C PRO A 364 -15.31 12.54 7.79
N TYR A 365 -14.65 11.38 7.88
CA TYR A 365 -14.95 10.38 8.86
C TYR A 365 -14.63 10.85 10.30
N VAL A 366 -13.47 11.44 10.51
CA VAL A 366 -13.07 11.96 11.84
C VAL A 366 -13.94 13.16 12.24
N ASN A 367 -14.40 13.98 11.26
CA ASN A 367 -15.39 15.02 11.49
C ASN A 367 -16.69 14.45 12.08
N ASP A 368 -17.21 13.35 11.50
CA ASP A 368 -18.42 12.69 12.01
C ASP A 368 -18.21 12.11 13.40
N VAL A 369 -17.09 11.42 13.62
CA VAL A 369 -16.70 10.90 14.94
C VAL A 369 -16.62 12.02 15.97
N SER A 370 -15.96 13.12 15.64
CA SER A 370 -15.84 14.29 16.52
C SER A 370 -17.21 14.94 16.79
N ARG A 371 -18.07 15.03 15.79
CA ARG A 371 -19.43 15.56 15.92
C ARG A 371 -20.29 14.71 16.85
N VAL A 372 -20.17 13.39 16.77
CA VAL A 372 -21.03 12.44 17.51
C VAL A 372 -20.53 12.25 18.94
N TRP A 373 -19.26 12.02 19.14
CA TRP A 373 -18.69 11.70 20.46
C TRP A 373 -17.86 12.81 21.11
N GLY A 374 -17.43 13.82 20.32
CA GLY A 374 -16.53 14.87 20.81
C GLY A 374 -17.10 15.81 21.87
N LYS A 375 -18.44 15.83 22.03
CA LYS A 375 -19.14 16.59 23.10
C LYS A 375 -19.19 15.83 24.44
N GLY A 376 -18.79 14.57 24.45
CA GLY A 376 -18.81 13.69 25.62
C GLY A 376 -17.42 13.31 26.10
N ASN A 377 -17.18 12.00 26.18
CA ASN A 377 -15.96 11.42 26.73
C ASN A 377 -14.85 11.17 25.71
N LEU A 378 -14.93 11.73 24.48
CA LEU A 378 -13.91 11.61 23.45
C LEU A 378 -13.26 12.96 23.14
N SER A 379 -11.94 13.03 23.23
CA SER A 379 -11.13 14.10 22.65
C SER A 379 -10.56 13.65 21.30
N VAL A 380 -10.49 14.53 20.31
CA VAL A 380 -9.93 14.22 18.99
C VAL A 380 -8.80 15.20 18.69
N ILE A 381 -7.59 14.69 18.50
CA ILE A 381 -6.40 15.48 18.18
C ILE A 381 -5.78 14.95 16.89
N GLY A 382 -5.64 15.83 15.90
CA GLY A 382 -4.90 15.57 14.68
C GLY A 382 -3.47 16.04 14.76
N VAL A 383 -2.59 15.21 14.26
CA VAL A 383 -1.18 15.53 14.05
C VAL A 383 -0.93 15.58 12.55
N PRO A 384 -1.03 16.76 11.93
CA PRO A 384 -0.73 16.91 10.52
C PRO A 384 0.78 16.80 10.28
N VAL A 385 1.15 15.93 9.35
CA VAL A 385 2.55 15.68 8.98
C VAL A 385 2.83 16.25 7.60
N ALA A 386 3.42 17.43 7.58
CA ALA A 386 3.74 18.15 6.34
C ALA A 386 5.19 18.65 6.36
N ALA A 387 5.75 18.84 5.17
CA ALA A 387 7.08 19.44 4.99
C ALA A 387 7.11 20.98 5.22
N GLY A 388 6.09 21.56 5.85
CA GLY A 388 5.97 22.99 6.11
C GLY A 388 5.01 23.29 7.26
N GLN A 389 4.82 24.59 7.56
CA GLN A 389 3.90 24.99 8.61
C GLN A 389 2.44 24.70 8.24
N VAL A 390 1.75 24.01 9.13
CA VAL A 390 0.31 23.79 9.04
C VAL A 390 -0.40 25.03 9.56
N SER A 391 -0.99 25.81 8.65
CA SER A 391 -1.72 27.04 9.01
C SER A 391 -3.18 26.75 9.37
N SER A 392 -3.80 27.65 10.13
CA SER A 392 -5.25 27.59 10.39
C SER A 392 -6.09 27.69 9.11
N GLY A 393 -5.60 28.41 8.09
CA GLY A 393 -6.23 28.45 6.77
C GLY A 393 -6.32 27.07 6.09
N MET A 394 -5.26 26.29 6.18
CA MET A 394 -5.23 24.94 5.59
C MET A 394 -6.27 24.00 6.22
N THR A 395 -6.53 24.11 7.53
CA THR A 395 -7.54 23.28 8.21
C THR A 395 -8.96 23.71 7.83
N ALA A 396 -9.19 25.03 7.70
CA ALA A 396 -10.48 25.57 7.29
C ALA A 396 -10.83 25.17 5.84
N GLU A 397 -9.88 25.28 4.90
CA GLU A 397 -10.06 24.87 3.50
C GLU A 397 -10.43 23.38 3.36
N ARG A 398 -9.98 22.54 4.28
CA ARG A 398 -10.29 21.09 4.31
C ARG A 398 -11.51 20.74 5.13
N GLY A 399 -12.18 21.72 5.74
CA GLY A 399 -13.35 21.51 6.58
C GLY A 399 -13.07 20.68 7.83
N ILE A 400 -11.87 20.77 8.41
CA ILE A 400 -11.48 20.02 9.61
C ILE A 400 -12.11 20.66 10.84
N ALA A 401 -12.97 19.90 11.55
CA ALA A 401 -13.75 20.37 12.69
C ALA A 401 -13.18 19.93 14.06
N TRP A 402 -12.01 19.31 14.09
CA TRP A 402 -11.36 18.78 15.29
C TRP A 402 -9.99 19.39 15.51
N THR A 403 -9.52 19.32 16.76
CA THR A 403 -8.29 20.01 17.20
C THR A 403 -7.07 19.51 16.42
N GLN A 404 -6.27 20.45 15.91
CA GLN A 404 -5.02 20.14 15.23
C GLN A 404 -3.84 20.54 16.11
N MET A 405 -2.84 19.67 16.16
CA MET A 405 -1.57 19.86 16.88
C MET A 405 -0.42 19.74 15.87
N PRO A 406 -0.10 20.81 15.13
CA PRO A 406 1.12 20.84 14.36
C PRO A 406 2.33 20.77 15.29
N VAL A 407 3.26 19.86 15.04
CA VAL A 407 4.45 19.65 15.87
C VAL A 407 5.71 20.07 15.12
N PRO A 408 6.58 20.88 15.73
CA PRO A 408 7.83 21.32 15.08
C PRO A 408 8.79 20.16 14.82
N ASP A 409 8.87 19.20 15.74
CA ASP A 409 9.66 17.97 15.60
C ASP A 409 8.73 16.79 15.37
N THR A 410 8.23 16.68 14.13
CA THR A 410 7.41 15.55 13.72
C THR A 410 8.18 14.24 13.80
N ALA A 411 9.49 14.23 13.59
CA ALA A 411 10.30 13.02 13.57
C ALA A 411 10.28 12.27 14.90
N ARG A 412 10.20 12.98 16.03
CA ARG A 412 10.14 12.36 17.35
C ARG A 412 8.80 11.68 17.61
N ILE A 413 7.69 12.39 17.46
CA ILE A 413 6.35 11.83 17.75
C ILE A 413 6.00 10.71 16.76
N LEU A 414 6.42 10.82 15.49
CA LEU A 414 6.23 9.76 14.50
C LEU A 414 6.98 8.50 14.91
N ARG A 415 8.20 8.64 15.41
CA ARG A 415 9.02 7.52 15.88
C ARG A 415 8.43 6.89 17.15
N ASP A 416 8.07 7.72 18.15
CA ASP A 416 7.52 7.26 19.43
C ASP A 416 6.19 6.52 19.24
N TYR A 417 5.37 6.94 18.29
CA TYR A 417 4.11 6.30 17.89
C TYR A 417 4.27 5.33 16.70
N SER A 418 5.48 5.07 16.23
CA SER A 418 5.75 4.19 15.09
C SER A 418 4.85 4.47 13.90
N VAL A 419 4.71 5.76 13.53
CA VAL A 419 3.86 6.19 12.42
C VAL A 419 4.60 6.01 11.11
N LEU A 420 4.15 5.10 10.28
CA LEU A 420 4.82 4.63 9.07
C LEU A 420 4.02 4.92 7.80
N GLY A 421 2.74 5.19 7.97
CA GLY A 421 1.82 5.52 6.88
C GLY A 421 0.72 6.46 7.34
N TYR A 422 -0.09 6.97 6.40
CA TYR A 422 -1.18 7.89 6.69
C TYR A 422 -2.49 7.42 6.05
N PRO A 423 -3.62 7.54 6.77
CA PRO A 423 -3.71 7.92 8.19
C PRO A 423 -3.26 6.81 9.14
N THR A 424 -2.65 7.17 10.28
CA THR A 424 -2.45 6.27 11.43
C THR A 424 -3.28 6.80 12.59
N ILE A 425 -4.02 5.93 13.27
CA ILE A 425 -4.98 6.32 14.30
C ILE A 425 -4.76 5.48 15.55
N TYR A 426 -4.71 6.15 16.70
CA TYR A 426 -4.68 5.52 18.03
C TYR A 426 -5.90 5.93 18.83
N LEU A 427 -6.56 4.96 19.44
CA LEU A 427 -7.53 5.20 20.50
C LEU A 427 -6.82 4.99 21.85
N ILE A 428 -6.80 6.03 22.68
CA ILE A 428 -6.15 6.04 24.00
C ILE A 428 -7.23 6.16 25.05
N ASP A 429 -7.17 5.34 26.08
CA ASP A 429 -8.17 5.30 27.17
C ASP A 429 -7.99 6.46 28.17
N PRO A 430 -8.96 6.68 29.07
CA PRO A 430 -8.88 7.74 30.10
C PRO A 430 -7.68 7.62 31.04
N ALA A 431 -7.10 6.43 31.18
CA ALA A 431 -5.87 6.21 31.94
C ALA A 431 -4.60 6.46 31.11
N GLY A 432 -4.72 6.88 29.85
CA GLY A 432 -3.62 7.17 28.93
C GLY A 432 -2.92 5.91 28.41
N ARG A 433 -3.64 4.83 28.29
CA ARG A 433 -3.17 3.59 27.68
C ARG A 433 -3.73 3.43 26.29
N ILE A 434 -3.00 2.78 25.43
CA ILE A 434 -3.47 2.41 24.09
C ILE A 434 -4.65 1.45 24.24
N ALA A 435 -5.84 1.88 23.87
CA ALA A 435 -7.04 1.05 23.85
C ALA A 435 -7.18 0.30 22.53
N ALA A 436 -6.79 0.93 21.41
CA ALA A 436 -6.74 0.31 20.10
C ALA A 436 -5.77 1.07 19.17
N ASN A 437 -5.06 0.32 18.35
CA ASN A 437 -4.14 0.83 17.34
C ASN A 437 -4.11 -0.07 16.09
N GLU A 438 -4.83 -1.18 16.12
CA GLU A 438 -4.79 -2.19 15.06
C GLU A 438 -5.79 -1.84 13.98
N GLY A 439 -5.27 -1.51 12.78
CA GLY A 439 -6.04 -1.48 11.54
C GLY A 439 -7.40 -0.80 11.67
N LEU A 440 -7.41 0.40 12.26
CA LEU A 440 -8.64 1.19 12.41
C LEU A 440 -9.10 1.67 11.03
N SER A 441 -9.55 0.72 10.20
CA SER A 441 -10.40 1.06 9.06
C SER A 441 -11.58 1.90 9.54
N ARG A 442 -12.13 2.74 8.68
CA ARG A 442 -13.29 3.58 9.03
C ARG A 442 -14.41 2.78 9.71
N TYR A 443 -14.66 1.56 9.25
CA TYR A 443 -15.65 0.66 9.85
C TYR A 443 -15.18 0.09 11.20
N GLY A 444 -13.94 -0.38 11.28
CA GLY A 444 -13.37 -0.92 12.52
C GLY A 444 -13.30 0.11 13.65
N LEU A 445 -12.98 1.37 13.33
CA LEU A 445 -12.92 2.44 14.33
C LEU A 445 -14.29 2.73 14.94
N SER A 446 -15.37 2.81 14.15
CA SER A 446 -16.74 3.04 14.69
C SER A 446 -17.11 1.96 15.69
N ARG A 447 -16.83 0.70 15.37
CA ARG A 447 -17.10 -0.43 16.27
C ARG A 447 -16.26 -0.32 17.55
N ARG A 448 -14.98 -0.02 17.44
CA ARG A 448 -14.09 0.14 18.61
C ARG A 448 -14.49 1.31 19.51
N LEU A 449 -14.93 2.40 18.92
CA LEU A 449 -15.46 3.53 19.68
C LEU A 449 -16.71 3.14 20.47
N VAL A 450 -17.63 2.40 19.87
CA VAL A 450 -18.82 1.90 20.57
C VAL A 450 -18.45 0.93 21.69
N GLU A 451 -17.55 -0.02 21.44
CA GLU A 451 -17.05 -0.95 22.45
C GLU A 451 -16.38 -0.20 23.63
N ALA A 452 -15.60 0.83 23.35
CA ALA A 452 -14.87 1.60 24.34
C ALA A 452 -15.77 2.58 25.11
N LEU A 453 -16.68 3.27 24.42
CA LEU A 453 -17.51 4.33 25.00
C LEU A 453 -18.87 3.84 25.51
N GLY A 454 -19.27 2.60 25.15
CA GLY A 454 -20.55 2.01 25.54
C GLY A 454 -21.79 2.66 24.90
N ASP A 455 -21.60 3.52 23.91
CA ASP A 455 -22.68 4.32 23.30
C ASP A 455 -23.08 3.80 21.91
N THR A 456 -23.95 2.80 21.92
CA THR A 456 -24.51 2.24 20.68
C THR A 456 -25.48 3.19 19.98
N ALA A 457 -26.13 4.10 20.72
CA ALA A 457 -27.08 5.06 20.15
C ALA A 457 -26.36 6.10 19.28
N ALA A 458 -25.11 6.40 19.57
CA ALA A 458 -24.28 7.32 18.79
C ALA A 458 -24.05 6.84 17.34
N LEU A 459 -24.04 5.51 17.09
CA LEU A 459 -23.94 4.98 15.72
C LEU A 459 -25.07 5.49 14.82
N ALA A 460 -26.28 5.62 15.35
CA ALA A 460 -27.44 6.10 14.60
C ALA A 460 -27.30 7.57 14.17
N ALA A 461 -26.44 8.33 14.83
CA ALA A 461 -26.16 9.73 14.50
C ALA A 461 -25.03 9.93 13.48
N LEU A 462 -24.23 8.91 13.19
CA LEU A 462 -23.14 8.99 12.21
C LEU A 462 -23.60 9.39 10.81
N PRO A 463 -24.73 8.87 10.26
CA PRO A 463 -25.20 9.27 8.94
C PRO A 463 -25.46 10.76 8.77
N GLY A 464 -25.53 11.53 9.85
CA GLY A 464 -25.76 12.98 9.81
C GLY A 464 -27.25 13.36 9.77
N THR A 465 -27.49 14.67 9.58
CA THR A 465 -28.83 15.27 9.55
C THR A 465 -28.92 16.20 8.35
N GLY A 466 -29.11 15.70 7.17
CA GLY A 466 -29.29 16.51 5.95
C GLY A 466 -30.69 16.39 5.39
N ASN A 467 -31.02 17.23 4.42
CA ASN A 467 -32.29 17.19 3.68
C ASN A 467 -32.30 16.07 2.61
N MET A 468 -31.14 15.55 2.21
CA MET A 468 -31.01 14.46 1.25
C MET A 468 -30.38 13.22 1.90
N GLU A 469 -30.95 12.06 1.61
CA GLU A 469 -30.46 10.78 2.12
C GLU A 469 -29.97 9.91 0.95
N PHE A 470 -28.70 9.57 0.99
CA PHE A 470 -28.08 8.61 0.08
C PHE A 470 -28.09 7.22 0.71
N ARG A 471 -28.49 6.21 -0.08
CA ARG A 471 -28.49 4.80 0.31
C ARG A 471 -27.75 3.97 -0.73
N TYR A 472 -26.97 3.00 -0.26
CA TYR A 472 -26.29 2.05 -1.14
C TYR A 472 -26.35 0.65 -0.54
N ALA A 473 -26.99 -0.28 -1.25
CA ALA A 473 -27.20 -1.64 -0.78
C ALA A 473 -26.08 -2.57 -1.28
N VAL A 474 -25.11 -2.85 -0.43
CA VAL A 474 -24.04 -3.85 -0.63
C VAL A 474 -23.77 -4.55 0.69
N GLY A 475 -22.90 -5.56 0.69
CA GLY A 475 -22.50 -6.24 1.93
C GLY A 475 -21.87 -5.29 2.95
N SER A 476 -22.08 -5.54 4.23
CA SER A 476 -21.58 -4.73 5.35
C SER A 476 -20.06 -4.71 5.49
N ASP A 477 -19.36 -5.56 4.75
CA ASP A 477 -17.91 -5.67 4.66
C ASP A 477 -17.28 -4.68 3.67
N ARG A 478 -18.11 -3.82 3.03
CA ARG A 478 -17.66 -2.82 2.06
C ARG A 478 -17.45 -1.46 2.71
N GLU A 479 -16.64 -0.63 2.06
CA GLU A 479 -16.57 0.81 2.32
C GLU A 479 -17.33 1.55 1.23
N VAL A 480 -18.28 2.38 1.64
CA VAL A 480 -19.11 3.17 0.71
C VAL A 480 -18.98 4.64 1.04
N ALA A 481 -18.80 5.47 0.02
CA ALA A 481 -18.85 6.91 0.13
C ALA A 481 -19.67 7.50 -1.03
N VAL A 482 -20.19 8.70 -0.85
CA VAL A 482 -20.81 9.51 -1.90
C VAL A 482 -19.99 10.75 -2.16
N ALA A 483 -19.83 11.14 -3.41
CA ALA A 483 -19.24 12.42 -3.79
C ALA A 483 -20.04 13.06 -4.93
N GLY A 484 -20.07 14.36 -4.96
CA GLY A 484 -20.74 15.14 -5.98
C GLY A 484 -20.29 16.59 -5.98
N ASP A 485 -20.86 17.40 -6.84
CA ASP A 485 -20.57 18.84 -6.92
C ASP A 485 -20.82 19.56 -5.58
N PHE A 486 -21.81 19.11 -4.81
CA PHE A 486 -22.14 19.62 -3.47
C PHE A 486 -21.09 19.27 -2.40
N THR A 487 -20.18 18.36 -2.67
CA THR A 487 -19.02 18.03 -1.82
C THR A 487 -17.70 18.47 -2.45
N GLN A 488 -17.74 19.16 -3.59
CA GLN A 488 -16.56 19.43 -4.43
C GLN A 488 -15.84 18.13 -4.83
N TRP A 489 -16.63 17.08 -5.08
CA TRP A 489 -16.18 15.73 -5.41
C TRP A 489 -15.31 15.07 -4.33
N ARG A 490 -15.36 15.58 -3.09
CA ARG A 490 -14.71 14.93 -1.93
C ARG A 490 -15.61 13.84 -1.39
N PRO A 491 -15.14 12.59 -1.27
CA PRO A 491 -15.95 11.49 -0.79
C PRO A 491 -16.40 11.67 0.66
N LEU A 492 -17.70 11.55 0.92
CA LEU A 492 -18.31 11.48 2.24
C LEU A 492 -18.67 10.05 2.57
N PRO A 493 -18.20 9.47 3.67
CA PRO A 493 -18.48 8.08 4.03
C PRO A 493 -19.96 7.87 4.32
N LEU A 494 -20.49 6.74 3.87
CA LEU A 494 -21.77 6.20 4.30
C LEU A 494 -21.55 5.23 5.47
N TYR A 495 -22.55 5.07 6.31
CA TYR A 495 -22.51 4.23 7.49
C TYR A 495 -23.54 3.12 7.42
N TRP A 496 -23.15 1.91 7.83
CA TRP A 496 -24.04 0.75 7.83
C TRP A 496 -25.18 0.92 8.83
N SER A 497 -26.41 0.83 8.36
CA SER A 497 -27.63 0.96 9.15
C SER A 497 -28.75 0.14 8.54
N GLY A 498 -29.30 -0.82 9.28
CA GLY A 498 -30.49 -1.56 8.89
C GLY A 498 -30.41 -2.32 7.55
N GLY A 499 -29.23 -2.86 7.20
CA GLY A 499 -29.05 -3.65 5.97
C GLY A 499 -28.59 -2.85 4.75
N THR A 500 -28.29 -1.58 4.91
CA THR A 500 -27.80 -0.71 3.83
C THR A 500 -26.80 0.33 4.37
N PHE A 501 -26.01 0.90 3.51
CA PHE A 501 -25.18 2.08 3.84
C PHE A 501 -25.99 3.35 3.67
N VAL A 502 -25.90 4.28 4.63
CA VAL A 502 -26.69 5.50 4.68
C VAL A 502 -25.82 6.72 4.96
N ARG A 503 -26.11 7.83 4.28
CA ARG A 503 -25.59 9.16 4.58
C ARG A 503 -26.67 10.20 4.36
N ARG A 504 -26.78 11.19 5.27
CA ARG A 504 -27.59 12.37 5.08
C ARG A 504 -26.70 13.58 4.85
N VAL A 505 -27.01 14.35 3.83
CA VAL A 505 -26.22 15.52 3.40
C VAL A 505 -27.16 16.71 3.23
N SER A 506 -26.75 17.87 3.71
CA SER A 506 -27.47 19.11 3.42
C SER A 506 -27.01 19.63 2.05
N ILE A 507 -27.92 19.60 1.08
CA ILE A 507 -27.67 20.00 -0.30
C ILE A 507 -28.59 21.19 -0.62
N PRO A 508 -28.09 22.29 -1.17
CA PRO A 508 -28.91 23.40 -1.56
C PRO A 508 -29.91 23.01 -2.67
N PRO A 509 -31.04 23.73 -2.82
CA PRO A 509 -31.93 23.54 -3.97
C PRO A 509 -31.19 23.72 -5.28
N GLY A 510 -31.50 22.84 -6.24
CA GLY A 510 -30.88 22.88 -7.56
C GLY A 510 -30.66 21.51 -8.14
N ARG A 511 -30.00 21.49 -9.29
CA ARG A 511 -29.57 20.27 -9.97
C ARG A 511 -28.12 19.98 -9.61
N HIS A 512 -27.86 18.75 -9.17
CA HIS A 512 -26.55 18.28 -8.70
C HIS A 512 -26.16 17.00 -9.40
N LEU A 513 -24.83 16.79 -9.53
CA LEU A 513 -24.24 15.57 -10.05
C LEU A 513 -23.50 14.83 -8.92
N TYR A 514 -23.64 13.51 -8.88
CA TYR A 514 -23.00 12.69 -7.87
C TYR A 514 -22.69 11.28 -8.35
N ARG A 515 -21.82 10.60 -7.63
CA ARG A 515 -21.53 9.15 -7.73
C ARG A 515 -21.21 8.58 -6.37
N PHE A 516 -21.28 7.27 -6.31
CA PHE A 516 -20.76 6.53 -5.15
C PHE A 516 -19.32 6.10 -5.39
N LEU A 517 -18.58 5.86 -4.31
CA LEU A 517 -17.35 5.10 -4.27
C LEU A 517 -17.59 3.86 -3.43
N VAL A 518 -17.33 2.69 -4.00
CA VAL A 518 -17.44 1.39 -3.31
C VAL A 518 -16.06 0.76 -3.27
N ASN A 519 -15.47 0.64 -2.10
CA ASN A 519 -14.07 0.21 -1.92
C ASN A 519 -13.05 1.05 -2.70
N GLY A 520 -13.33 2.34 -2.89
CA GLY A 520 -12.48 3.27 -3.63
C GLY A 520 -12.74 3.33 -5.14
N GLU A 521 -13.63 2.51 -5.67
CA GLU A 521 -14.02 2.52 -7.08
C GLU A 521 -15.30 3.32 -7.31
N TRP A 522 -15.34 4.11 -8.37
CA TRP A 522 -16.51 4.90 -8.73
C TRP A 522 -17.64 4.00 -9.22
N ALA A 523 -18.84 4.21 -8.69
CA ALA A 523 -20.04 3.46 -9.02
C ALA A 523 -21.25 4.40 -9.19
N SER A 524 -22.11 4.09 -10.15
CA SER A 524 -23.40 4.75 -10.29
C SER A 524 -24.35 4.34 -9.17
N ASP A 525 -25.33 5.19 -8.88
CA ASP A 525 -26.41 4.87 -7.96
C ASP A 525 -27.37 3.88 -8.63
N PRO A 526 -27.49 2.65 -8.13
CA PRO A 526 -28.42 1.69 -8.70
C PRO A 526 -29.90 2.03 -8.44
N GLY A 527 -30.17 2.98 -7.53
CA GLY A 527 -31.51 3.48 -7.22
C GLY A 527 -31.92 4.73 -8.00
N ASN A 528 -31.05 5.24 -8.89
CA ASN A 528 -31.31 6.46 -9.66
C ASN A 528 -30.92 6.30 -11.13
N ASP A 529 -31.91 6.13 -12.00
CA ASP A 529 -31.70 5.98 -13.44
C ASP A 529 -31.42 7.30 -14.19
N GLN A 530 -31.56 8.44 -13.51
CA GLN A 530 -31.23 9.73 -14.13
C GLN A 530 -29.72 9.93 -14.13
N THR A 531 -29.15 9.91 -15.31
CA THR A 531 -27.69 10.04 -15.47
C THR A 531 -27.33 11.05 -16.54
N GLU A 532 -26.15 11.64 -16.44
CA GLU A 532 -25.54 12.51 -17.42
C GLU A 532 -24.08 12.13 -17.61
N LYS A 533 -23.59 12.29 -18.82
CA LYS A 533 -22.16 12.11 -19.08
C LYS A 533 -21.43 13.45 -18.88
N ASP A 534 -20.40 13.43 -18.09
CA ASP A 534 -19.50 14.57 -17.94
C ASP A 534 -18.66 14.80 -19.22
N THR A 535 -17.87 15.86 -19.24
CA THR A 535 -17.00 16.20 -20.38
C THR A 535 -15.91 15.15 -20.64
N LEU A 536 -15.67 14.25 -19.70
CA LEU A 536 -14.71 13.14 -19.80
C LEU A 536 -15.41 11.83 -20.19
N GLY A 537 -16.74 11.87 -20.43
CA GLY A 537 -17.55 10.71 -20.78
C GLY A 537 -17.90 9.81 -19.60
N GLN A 538 -17.61 10.23 -18.37
CA GLN A 538 -18.00 9.50 -17.17
C GLN A 538 -19.49 9.73 -16.88
N VAL A 539 -20.15 8.70 -16.36
CA VAL A 539 -21.58 8.76 -16.07
C VAL A 539 -21.80 9.19 -14.62
N ASP A 540 -22.38 10.35 -14.44
CA ASP A 540 -22.82 10.88 -13.16
C ASP A 540 -24.33 10.69 -12.97
N ASN A 541 -24.77 10.40 -11.76
CA ASN A 541 -26.17 10.42 -11.43
C ASN A 541 -26.65 11.88 -11.22
N VAL A 542 -27.87 12.16 -11.64
CA VAL A 542 -28.50 13.48 -11.51
C VAL A 542 -29.44 13.50 -10.32
N LEU A 543 -29.24 14.47 -9.44
CA LEU A 543 -30.10 14.74 -8.29
C LEU A 543 -30.73 16.11 -8.43
N VAL A 544 -32.05 16.21 -8.30
CA VAL A 544 -32.78 17.48 -8.24
C VAL A 544 -33.28 17.70 -6.83
N VAL A 545 -32.83 18.76 -6.19
CA VAL A 545 -33.26 19.17 -4.84
C VAL A 545 -34.20 20.39 -4.98
N HIS A 546 -35.39 20.28 -4.42
CA HIS A 546 -36.45 21.29 -4.47
C HIS A 546 -36.44 22.24 -3.26
#